data_5cbb54872e98d5410881d043bb732f79
#
_entry.id   5cbb54872e98d5410881d043bb732f79
#
_cell.length_a   1.000
_cell.length_b   1.000
_cell.length_c   1.000
_cell.angle_alpha   90.00
_cell.angle_beta   90.00
_cell.angle_gamma   90.00
#
_symmetry.space_group_name_H-M   'P 1'
#
loop_
_entity.id
_entity.type
_entity.pdbx_description
1 polymer ?
#
loop_
_entity_poly.entity_id
_entity_poly.type
_entity_poly.pdbx_seq_one_letter_code
_entity_poly.pdbx_strand_id
1 'polypeptide(L)'
;MCSFLAVSKKVDASIGLGFAVIFVLTITAPVNWFLYGFLLGDGALSWLGFPDVNLSFLKPIVFIAVIAAMVQLVEMIIDNFSPSLYQSLGIFLPLIAVNCSILGGSLFLVERNYTLMESVVFGFGSGLGWFLAIVAMASIRYRLRYSNVPAKLRGVGITMLLTGLISIAFMSFGGIQL
;
A
#
# COMPACT_ATOMS: atom_id res chain seq x y z
N MET A 1 5.31 -6.79 1.34
CA MET A 1 6.13 -7.51 2.32
C MET A 1 7.26 -6.66 2.89
N CYS A 2 8.05 -5.95 2.05
CA CYS A 2 9.27 -5.25 2.51
C CYS A 2 9.01 -4.18 3.57
N SER A 3 8.11 -3.24 3.33
CA SER A 3 7.74 -2.20 4.28
C SER A 3 7.10 -2.76 5.55
N PHE A 4 6.26 -3.78 5.41
CA PHE A 4 5.56 -4.44 6.50
C PHE A 4 6.55 -5.10 7.49
N LEU A 5 7.56 -5.81 6.99
CA LEU A 5 8.58 -6.46 7.81
C LEU A 5 9.56 -5.47 8.43
N ALA A 6 9.94 -4.43 7.70
CA ALA A 6 10.93 -3.46 8.15
C ALA A 6 10.38 -2.56 9.27
N VAL A 7 9.17 -2.05 9.11
CA VAL A 7 8.59 -1.03 10.00
C VAL A 7 7.92 -1.64 11.22
N SER A 8 7.43 -2.88 11.15
CA SER A 8 6.76 -3.55 12.28
C SER A 8 7.66 -3.83 13.51
N LYS A 9 8.90 -3.35 13.51
CA LYS A 9 9.81 -3.42 14.67
C LYS A 9 9.46 -2.44 15.79
N LYS A 10 8.85 -1.30 15.45
CA LYS A 10 8.45 -0.25 16.40
C LYS A 10 6.97 0.07 16.17
N VAL A 11 6.19 0.08 17.25
CA VAL A 11 4.74 0.35 17.18
C VAL A 11 4.46 1.79 16.71
N ASP A 12 5.20 2.77 17.23
CA ASP A 12 5.03 4.19 16.86
C ASP A 12 5.28 4.43 15.37
N ALA A 13 6.35 3.84 14.82
CA ALA A 13 6.66 3.91 13.40
C ALA A 13 5.59 3.21 12.54
N SER A 14 5.03 2.11 13.03
CA SER A 14 3.95 1.37 12.34
C SER A 14 2.65 2.17 12.28
N ILE A 15 2.33 2.91 13.33
CA ILE A 15 1.15 3.79 13.38
C ILE A 15 1.33 4.96 12.40
N GLY A 16 2.47 5.64 12.45
CA GLY A 16 2.77 6.76 11.54
C GLY A 16 2.74 6.35 10.07
N LEU A 17 3.40 5.22 9.74
CA LEU A 17 3.40 4.69 8.38
C LEU A 17 2.00 4.26 7.93
N GLY A 18 1.21 3.69 8.83
CA GLY A 18 -0.16 3.28 8.55
C GLY A 18 -1.05 4.45 8.14
N PHE A 19 -0.99 5.56 8.87
CA PHE A 19 -1.70 6.79 8.48
C PHE A 19 -1.22 7.33 7.13
N ALA A 20 0.09 7.34 6.88
CA ALA A 20 0.64 7.76 5.60
C ALA A 20 0.13 6.89 4.43
N VAL A 21 0.06 5.57 4.62
CA VAL A 21 -0.45 4.63 3.61
C VAL A 21 -1.95 4.84 3.35
N ILE A 22 -2.77 5.05 4.38
CA ILE A 22 -4.20 5.37 4.22
C ILE A 22 -4.36 6.63 3.36
N PHE A 23 -3.62 7.69 3.69
CA PHE A 23 -3.68 8.96 2.98
C PHE A 23 -3.25 8.82 1.51
N VAL A 24 -2.09 8.18 1.28
CA VAL A 24 -1.57 7.95 -0.08
C VAL A 24 -2.55 7.10 -0.89
N LEU A 25 -3.08 6.02 -0.34
CA LEU A 25 -3.95 5.09 -1.05
C LEU A 25 -5.29 5.74 -1.42
N THR A 26 -5.83 6.57 -0.51
CA THR A 26 -7.08 7.30 -0.74
C THR A 26 -6.96 8.31 -1.88
N ILE A 27 -5.80 8.96 -2.02
CA ILE A 27 -5.56 9.93 -3.10
C ILE A 27 -5.14 9.22 -4.40
N THR A 28 -4.30 8.20 -4.30
CA THR A 28 -3.73 7.53 -5.48
C THR A 28 -4.77 6.67 -6.21
N ALA A 29 -5.74 6.09 -5.49
CA ALA A 29 -6.78 5.25 -6.09
C ALA A 29 -7.62 6.02 -7.15
N PRO A 30 -8.22 7.18 -6.86
CA PRO A 30 -8.95 7.94 -7.87
C PRO A 30 -8.05 8.52 -8.98
N VAL A 31 -6.80 8.87 -8.67
CA VAL A 31 -5.85 9.36 -9.68
C VAL A 31 -5.50 8.26 -10.68
N ASN A 32 -5.23 7.05 -10.19
CA ASN A 32 -4.97 5.89 -11.05
C ASN A 32 -6.21 5.50 -11.88
N TRP A 33 -7.40 5.62 -11.30
CA TRP A 33 -8.65 5.42 -12.02
C TRP A 33 -8.80 6.42 -13.18
N PHE A 34 -8.55 7.69 -12.94
CA PHE A 34 -8.63 8.75 -13.94
C PHE A 34 -7.59 8.55 -15.05
N LEU A 35 -6.34 8.24 -14.67
CA LEU A 35 -5.26 7.97 -15.63
C LEU A 35 -5.52 6.72 -16.47
N TYR A 36 -6.09 5.69 -15.87
CA TYR A 36 -6.48 4.49 -16.61
C TYR A 36 -7.51 4.81 -17.67
N GLY A 37 -8.57 5.56 -17.32
CA GLY A 37 -9.60 5.95 -18.26
C GLY A 37 -9.09 6.88 -19.38
N PHE A 38 -8.12 7.73 -19.08
CA PHE A 38 -7.62 8.74 -20.03
C PHE A 38 -6.46 8.27 -20.90
N LEU A 39 -5.53 7.45 -20.36
CA LEU A 39 -4.31 7.02 -21.06
C LEU A 39 -4.30 5.54 -21.49
N LEU A 40 -4.84 4.66 -20.64
CA LEU A 40 -4.67 3.21 -20.81
C LEU A 40 -5.96 2.50 -21.22
N GLY A 41 -7.11 3.17 -21.23
CA GLY A 41 -8.39 2.61 -21.66
C GLY A 41 -8.35 2.21 -23.14
N ASP A 42 -9.12 1.20 -23.48
CA ASP A 42 -9.27 0.76 -24.88
C ASP A 42 -9.84 1.93 -25.72
N GLY A 43 -9.02 2.41 -26.68
CA GLY A 43 -9.35 3.57 -27.49
C GLY A 43 -9.01 4.94 -26.89
N ALA A 44 -8.34 5.01 -25.75
CA ALA A 44 -7.93 6.29 -25.13
C ALA A 44 -6.98 7.10 -26.04
N LEU A 45 -6.18 6.43 -26.88
CA LEU A 45 -5.28 7.08 -27.86
C LEU A 45 -5.95 7.36 -29.21
N SER A 46 -7.24 7.12 -29.37
CA SER A 46 -7.94 7.37 -30.65
C SER A 46 -7.87 8.84 -31.09
N TRP A 47 -7.76 9.77 -30.14
CA TRP A 47 -7.60 11.21 -30.44
C TRP A 47 -6.17 11.58 -30.89
N LEU A 48 -5.15 10.71 -30.65
CA LEU A 48 -3.76 10.87 -31.16
C LEU A 48 -3.54 10.12 -32.49
N GLY A 49 -4.55 9.43 -33.04
CA GLY A 49 -4.45 8.77 -34.36
C GLY A 49 -3.90 7.36 -34.36
N PHE A 50 -3.77 6.71 -33.21
CA PHE A 50 -3.32 5.33 -33.05
C PHE A 50 -4.37 4.45 -32.37
N PRO A 51 -5.43 4.01 -33.08
CA PRO A 51 -6.54 3.27 -32.46
C PRO A 51 -6.19 1.82 -32.08
N ASP A 52 -5.15 1.24 -32.66
CA ASP A 52 -4.82 -0.19 -32.52
C ASP A 52 -3.72 -0.51 -31.50
N VAL A 53 -3.23 0.47 -30.74
CA VAL A 53 -2.14 0.24 -29.77
C VAL A 53 -2.72 -0.02 -28.39
N ASN A 54 -2.77 -1.29 -28.00
CA ASN A 54 -3.13 -1.71 -26.65
C ASN A 54 -1.93 -1.53 -25.70
N LEU A 55 -1.93 -0.42 -24.93
CA LEU A 55 -0.93 -0.14 -23.90
C LEU A 55 -1.23 -0.84 -22.55
N SER A 56 -2.11 -1.81 -22.58
CA SER A 56 -2.58 -2.51 -21.38
C SER A 56 -1.46 -3.18 -20.57
N PHE A 57 -0.38 -3.61 -21.23
CA PHE A 57 0.77 -4.21 -20.56
C PHE A 57 1.62 -3.21 -19.77
N LEU A 58 1.49 -1.91 -20.07
CA LEU A 58 2.19 -0.83 -19.35
C LEU A 58 1.49 -0.41 -18.05
N LYS A 59 0.30 -0.95 -17.74
CA LYS A 59 -0.46 -0.62 -16.52
C LYS A 59 0.40 -0.62 -15.25
N PRO A 60 1.18 -1.68 -14.94
CA PRO A 60 1.96 -1.72 -13.72
C PRO A 60 3.02 -0.62 -13.67
N ILE A 61 3.67 -0.32 -14.79
CA ILE A 61 4.74 0.67 -14.88
C ILE A 61 4.18 2.08 -14.66
N VAL A 62 3.07 2.40 -15.31
CA VAL A 62 2.42 3.71 -15.19
C VAL A 62 1.90 3.91 -13.75
N PHE A 63 1.29 2.89 -13.16
CA PHE A 63 0.80 2.97 -11.78
C PHE A 63 1.93 3.15 -10.76
N ILE A 64 3.06 2.46 -10.93
CA ILE A 64 4.24 2.67 -10.08
C ILE A 64 4.76 4.09 -10.21
N ALA A 65 4.83 4.63 -11.43
CA ALA A 65 5.28 6.01 -11.67
C ALA A 65 4.35 7.03 -11.00
N VAL A 66 3.03 6.83 -11.11
CA VAL A 66 2.03 7.71 -10.46
C VAL A 66 2.11 7.62 -8.94
N ILE A 67 2.22 6.40 -8.40
CA ILE A 67 2.37 6.19 -6.96
C ILE A 67 3.64 6.89 -6.46
N ALA A 68 4.76 6.75 -7.17
CA ALA A 68 6.02 7.40 -6.81
C ALA A 68 5.88 8.93 -6.82
N ALA A 69 5.24 9.50 -7.83
CA ALA A 69 5.00 10.94 -7.92
C ALA A 69 4.11 11.44 -6.76
N MET A 70 3.04 10.71 -6.42
CA MET A 70 2.15 11.06 -5.31
C MET A 70 2.85 10.97 -3.96
N VAL A 71 3.67 9.93 -3.75
CA VAL A 71 4.46 9.79 -2.52
C VAL A 71 5.47 10.93 -2.40
N GLN A 72 6.11 11.34 -3.49
CA GLN A 72 7.03 12.48 -3.50
C GLN A 72 6.34 13.78 -3.10
N LEU A 73 5.11 14.01 -3.59
CA LEU A 73 4.31 15.18 -3.17
C LEU A 73 3.98 15.11 -1.67
N VAL A 74 3.58 13.95 -1.17
CA VAL A 74 3.30 13.74 0.26
C VAL A 74 4.56 13.97 1.10
N GLU A 75 5.71 13.52 0.62
CA GLU A 75 7.00 13.73 1.28
C GLU A 75 7.32 15.23 1.43
N MET A 76 7.17 16.01 0.35
CA MET A 76 7.36 17.46 0.39
C MET A 76 6.38 18.17 1.34
N ILE A 77 5.14 17.71 1.40
CA ILE A 77 4.13 18.26 2.31
C ILE A 77 4.50 17.95 3.77
N ILE A 78 4.89 16.72 4.07
CA ILE A 78 5.26 16.32 5.44
C ILE A 78 6.52 17.03 5.90
N ASP A 79 7.52 17.18 5.04
CA ASP A 79 8.76 17.91 5.35
C ASP A 79 8.47 19.38 5.73
N ASN A 80 7.53 20.01 5.03
CA ASN A 80 7.17 21.40 5.27
C ASN A 80 6.28 21.59 6.52
N PHE A 81 5.38 20.64 6.82
CA PHE A 81 4.42 20.77 7.93
C PHE A 81 4.94 20.21 9.25
N SER A 82 5.76 19.18 9.25
CA SER A 82 6.22 18.50 10.46
C SER A 82 7.59 17.85 10.29
N PRO A 83 8.69 18.63 10.45
CA PRO A 83 10.06 18.12 10.33
C PRO A 83 10.39 16.99 11.31
N SER A 84 9.76 16.99 12.49
CA SER A 84 9.94 15.94 13.50
C SER A 84 9.37 14.59 13.02
N LEU A 85 8.21 14.60 12.35
CA LEU A 85 7.61 13.42 11.76
C LEU A 85 8.42 12.92 10.56
N TYR A 86 8.94 13.85 9.76
CA TYR A 86 9.81 13.57 8.63
C TYR A 86 11.10 12.84 9.08
N GLN A 87 11.76 13.29 10.14
CA GLN A 87 12.93 12.61 10.69
C GLN A 87 12.64 11.21 11.21
N SER A 88 11.44 10.99 11.75
CA SER A 88 11.00 9.69 12.25
C SER A 88 10.65 8.71 11.13
N LEU A 89 10.06 9.20 10.03
CA LEU A 89 9.55 8.44 8.90
C LEU A 89 10.46 8.49 7.67
N GLY A 90 11.44 9.39 7.61
CA GLY A 90 12.19 9.75 6.40
C GLY A 90 12.85 8.59 5.67
N ILE A 91 13.37 7.58 6.40
CA ILE A 91 13.92 6.37 5.80
C ILE A 91 12.82 5.45 5.23
N PHE A 92 11.59 5.56 5.76
CA PHE A 92 10.48 4.68 5.40
C PHE A 92 9.56 5.27 4.33
N LEU A 93 9.64 6.59 4.07
CA LEU A 93 8.83 7.23 3.03
C LEU A 93 9.08 6.65 1.61
N PRO A 94 10.32 6.46 1.14
CA PRO A 94 10.57 5.81 -0.14
C PRO A 94 10.02 4.38 -0.22
N LEU A 95 9.93 3.69 0.94
CA LEU A 95 9.32 2.37 1.00
C LEU A 95 7.79 2.39 0.75
N ILE A 96 7.13 3.53 0.93
CA ILE A 96 5.70 3.68 0.60
C ILE A 96 5.52 3.67 -0.93
N ALA A 97 6.41 4.31 -1.68
CA ALA A 97 6.36 4.36 -3.14
C ALA A 97 6.43 2.97 -3.80
N VAL A 98 7.25 2.07 -3.24
CA VAL A 98 7.38 0.69 -3.72
C VAL A 98 6.52 -0.31 -2.93
N ASN A 99 5.49 0.16 -2.25
CA ASN A 99 4.61 -0.68 -1.46
C ASN A 99 3.68 -1.50 -2.37
N CYS A 100 3.88 -2.82 -2.36
CA CYS A 100 3.09 -3.75 -3.16
C CYS A 100 1.59 -3.74 -2.82
N SER A 101 1.19 -3.33 -1.62
CA SER A 101 -0.21 -3.15 -1.25
C SER A 101 -0.89 -2.02 -2.02
N ILE A 102 -0.19 -0.90 -2.21
CA ILE A 102 -0.71 0.26 -2.95
C ILE A 102 -0.82 -0.09 -4.44
N LEU A 103 0.22 -0.71 -4.99
CA LEU A 103 0.21 -1.18 -6.37
C LEU A 103 -0.88 -2.24 -6.60
N GLY A 104 -0.95 -3.23 -5.73
CA GLY A 104 -1.97 -4.29 -5.79
C GLY A 104 -3.38 -3.75 -5.70
N GLY A 105 -3.64 -2.80 -4.80
CA GLY A 105 -4.93 -2.11 -4.70
C GLY A 105 -5.29 -1.35 -5.97
N SER A 106 -4.33 -0.65 -6.57
CA SER A 106 -4.53 0.09 -7.84
C SER A 106 -4.82 -0.84 -9.02
N LEU A 107 -4.14 -1.98 -9.12
CA LEU A 107 -4.40 -2.97 -10.16
C LEU A 107 -5.78 -3.63 -9.98
N PHE A 108 -6.14 -3.96 -8.74
CA PHE A 108 -7.42 -4.59 -8.41
C PHE A 108 -8.61 -3.68 -8.73
N LEU A 109 -8.44 -2.38 -8.51
CA LEU A 109 -9.42 -1.35 -8.81
C LEU A 109 -9.76 -1.30 -10.31
N VAL A 110 -8.76 -1.42 -11.16
CA VAL A 110 -8.94 -1.43 -12.63
C VAL A 110 -9.55 -2.75 -13.09
N GLU A 111 -9.13 -3.88 -12.53
CA GLU A 111 -9.65 -5.19 -12.91
C GLU A 111 -11.12 -5.37 -12.55
N ARG A 112 -11.57 -4.75 -11.47
CA ARG A 112 -12.97 -4.73 -11.03
C ARG A 112 -13.82 -3.67 -11.70
N ASN A 113 -13.24 -2.77 -12.53
CA ASN A 113 -13.93 -1.67 -13.19
C ASN A 113 -14.77 -0.81 -12.23
N TYR A 114 -14.19 -0.43 -11.10
CA TYR A 114 -14.84 0.41 -10.10
C TYR A 114 -15.14 1.82 -10.65
N THR A 115 -16.23 2.39 -10.18
CA THR A 115 -16.54 3.81 -10.41
C THR A 115 -15.63 4.70 -9.55
N LEU A 116 -15.58 5.99 -9.86
CA LEU A 116 -14.72 6.94 -9.12
C LEU A 116 -15.02 6.93 -7.62
N MET A 117 -16.30 6.93 -7.23
CA MET A 117 -16.69 6.93 -5.82
C MET A 117 -16.31 5.61 -5.11
N GLU A 118 -16.53 4.49 -5.78
CA GLU A 118 -16.11 3.17 -5.29
C GLU A 118 -14.59 3.09 -5.14
N SER A 119 -13.84 3.72 -6.03
CA SER A 119 -12.38 3.79 -5.99
C SER A 119 -11.87 4.50 -4.74
N VAL A 120 -12.49 5.62 -4.35
CA VAL A 120 -12.14 6.35 -3.13
C VAL A 120 -12.44 5.52 -1.89
N VAL A 121 -13.64 4.93 -1.82
CA VAL A 121 -14.05 4.09 -0.68
C VAL A 121 -13.17 2.85 -0.57
N PHE A 122 -12.86 2.21 -1.70
CA PHE A 122 -11.96 1.06 -1.75
C PHE A 122 -10.55 1.42 -1.31
N GLY A 123 -10.01 2.56 -1.77
CA GLY A 123 -8.70 3.07 -1.37
C GLY A 123 -8.61 3.30 0.14
N PHE A 124 -9.61 3.97 0.71
CA PHE A 124 -9.68 4.21 2.15
C PHE A 124 -9.83 2.91 2.94
N GLY A 125 -10.73 2.01 2.55
CA GLY A 125 -10.96 0.73 3.21
C GLY A 125 -9.72 -0.19 3.17
N SER A 126 -9.07 -0.27 2.01
CA SER A 126 -7.83 -1.05 1.85
C SER A 126 -6.69 -0.49 2.69
N GLY A 127 -6.57 0.85 2.77
CA GLY A 127 -5.60 1.52 3.63
C GLY A 127 -5.84 1.22 5.11
N LEU A 128 -7.09 1.27 5.56
CA LEU A 128 -7.47 0.89 6.93
C LEU A 128 -7.15 -0.58 7.23
N GLY A 129 -7.47 -1.49 6.33
CA GLY A 129 -7.15 -2.91 6.48
C GLY A 129 -5.64 -3.15 6.63
N TRP A 130 -4.85 -2.49 5.80
CA TRP A 130 -3.39 -2.57 5.88
C TRP A 130 -2.84 -1.97 7.19
N PHE A 131 -3.41 -0.84 7.64
CA PHE A 131 -3.06 -0.22 8.92
C PHE A 131 -3.32 -1.16 10.10
N LEU A 132 -4.48 -1.77 10.16
CA LEU A 132 -4.82 -2.74 11.21
C LEU A 132 -3.86 -3.93 11.22
N ALA A 133 -3.52 -4.46 10.04
CA ALA A 133 -2.61 -5.58 9.90
C ALA A 133 -1.20 -5.24 10.40
N ILE A 134 -0.66 -4.05 10.06
CA ILE A 134 0.70 -3.67 10.49
C ILE A 134 0.77 -3.38 11.99
N VAL A 135 -0.27 -2.77 12.56
CA VAL A 135 -0.34 -2.53 14.01
C VAL A 135 -0.47 -3.83 14.80
N ALA A 136 -1.30 -4.77 14.32
CA ALA A 136 -1.41 -6.11 14.90
C ALA A 136 -0.05 -6.82 14.87
N MET A 137 0.63 -6.79 13.74
CA MET A 137 1.96 -7.39 13.59
C MET A 137 2.99 -6.76 14.53
N ALA A 138 3.03 -5.44 14.62
CA ALA A 138 3.93 -4.72 15.51
C ALA A 138 3.68 -5.07 16.98
N SER A 139 2.43 -5.17 17.39
CA SER A 139 2.02 -5.54 18.75
C SER A 139 2.41 -6.98 19.11
N ILE A 140 2.24 -7.92 18.19
CA ILE A 140 2.66 -9.32 18.38
C ILE A 140 4.17 -9.41 18.48
N ARG A 141 4.92 -8.70 17.61
CA ARG A 141 6.38 -8.67 17.66
C ARG A 141 6.92 -8.06 18.94
N TYR A 142 6.25 -7.04 19.46
CA TYR A 142 6.61 -6.45 20.74
C TYR A 142 6.49 -7.48 21.88
N ARG A 143 5.42 -8.26 21.93
CA ARG A 143 5.26 -9.33 22.92
C ARG A 143 6.23 -10.48 22.74
N LEU A 144 6.54 -10.88 21.51
CA LEU A 144 7.50 -11.93 21.21
C LEU A 144 8.94 -11.61 21.64
N ARG A 145 9.25 -10.35 21.85
CA ARG A 145 10.56 -9.92 22.35
C ARG A 145 10.87 -10.48 23.75
N TYR A 146 9.82 -10.75 24.54
CA TYR A 146 9.91 -11.31 25.88
C TYR A 146 9.70 -12.83 25.92
N SER A 147 9.45 -13.47 24.80
CA SER A 147 9.22 -14.91 24.68
C SER A 147 10.49 -15.66 24.35
N ASN A 148 10.57 -16.92 24.80
CA ASN A 148 11.69 -17.83 24.54
C ASN A 148 11.57 -18.42 23.12
N VAL A 149 12.03 -17.69 22.12
CA VAL A 149 12.06 -18.14 20.73
C VAL A 149 13.37 -18.88 20.45
N PRO A 150 13.35 -20.07 19.81
CA PRO A 150 14.56 -20.79 19.42
C PRO A 150 15.48 -19.93 18.58
N ALA A 151 16.79 -19.99 18.85
CA ALA A 151 17.79 -19.11 18.24
C ALA A 151 17.77 -19.12 16.69
N LYS A 152 17.44 -20.26 16.08
CA LYS A 152 17.35 -20.44 14.62
C LYS A 152 16.15 -19.71 13.97
N LEU A 153 15.09 -19.48 14.72
CA LEU A 153 13.86 -18.80 14.25
C LEU A 153 13.83 -17.32 14.64
N ARG A 154 14.76 -16.89 15.47
CA ARG A 154 14.80 -15.52 16.00
C ARG A 154 15.09 -14.52 14.88
N GLY A 155 14.24 -13.50 14.74
CA GLY A 155 14.39 -12.43 13.74
C GLY A 155 13.40 -12.56 12.57
N VAL A 156 13.92 -12.73 11.36
CA VAL A 156 13.10 -12.76 10.14
C VAL A 156 12.22 -14.02 10.07
N GLY A 157 12.71 -15.17 10.54
CA GLY A 157 11.96 -16.44 10.47
C GLY A 157 10.64 -16.38 11.21
N ILE A 158 10.66 -15.97 12.48
CA ILE A 158 9.42 -15.86 13.28
C ILE A 158 8.47 -14.79 12.71
N THR A 159 9.03 -13.73 12.14
CA THR A 159 8.22 -12.66 11.53
C THR A 159 7.50 -13.14 10.28
N MET A 160 8.14 -13.97 9.46
CA MET A 160 7.52 -14.61 8.29
C MET A 160 6.41 -15.59 8.67
N LEU A 161 6.64 -16.42 9.68
CA LEU A 161 5.61 -17.32 10.20
C LEU A 161 4.38 -16.55 10.71
N LEU A 162 4.61 -15.49 11.47
CA LEU A 162 3.53 -14.63 11.96
C LEU A 162 2.77 -13.94 10.83
N THR A 163 3.47 -13.48 9.81
CA THR A 163 2.82 -12.88 8.63
C THR A 163 1.92 -13.88 7.94
N GLY A 164 2.35 -15.15 7.82
CA GLY A 164 1.53 -16.23 7.27
C GLY A 164 0.29 -16.50 8.12
N LEU A 165 0.43 -16.57 9.44
CA LEU A 165 -0.69 -16.79 10.36
C LEU A 165 -1.70 -15.63 10.33
N ILE A 166 -1.22 -14.38 10.32
CA ILE A 166 -2.07 -13.19 10.19
C ILE A 166 -2.80 -13.21 8.84
N SER A 167 -2.12 -13.59 7.76
CA SER A 167 -2.73 -13.70 6.44
C SER A 167 -3.89 -14.69 6.42
N ILE A 168 -3.74 -15.87 7.03
CA ILE A 168 -4.80 -16.86 7.16
C ILE A 168 -5.98 -16.31 7.98
N ALA A 169 -5.70 -15.61 9.09
CA ALA A 169 -6.72 -14.99 9.91
C ALA A 169 -7.53 -13.95 9.12
N PHE A 170 -6.86 -13.12 8.31
CA PHE A 170 -7.56 -12.13 7.46
C PHE A 170 -8.32 -12.78 6.29
N MET A 171 -7.87 -13.91 5.77
CA MET A 171 -8.62 -14.65 4.73
C MET A 171 -9.98 -15.13 5.22
N SER A 172 -10.14 -15.41 6.53
CA SER A 172 -11.43 -15.80 7.09
C SER A 172 -12.50 -14.71 6.93
N PHE A 173 -12.11 -13.42 6.92
CA PHE A 173 -13.04 -12.32 6.65
C PHE A 173 -13.46 -12.24 5.17
N GLY A 174 -12.61 -12.65 4.23
CA GLY A 174 -12.96 -12.73 2.81
C GLY A 174 -14.00 -13.79 2.45
N GLY A 175 -14.20 -14.79 3.33
CA GLY A 175 -15.21 -15.83 3.18
C GLY A 175 -16.61 -15.46 3.66
N ILE A 176 -16.75 -14.32 4.33
CA ILE A 176 -18.05 -13.80 4.78
C ILE A 176 -18.64 -13.01 3.61
N GLN A 177 -19.44 -13.67 2.79
CA GLN A 177 -20.28 -13.00 1.80
C GLN A 177 -21.46 -12.36 2.53
N LEU A 178 -21.44 -11.06 2.65
CA LEU A 178 -22.57 -10.23 3.07
C LEU A 178 -23.49 -9.94 1.89
#